data_586b51910a023a9acd17659cc10e279c
#
_entry.id   586b51910a023a9acd17659cc10e279c
#
_cell.length_a   1.000
_cell.length_b   1.000
_cell.length_c   1.000
_cell.angle_alpha   90.00
_cell.angle_beta   90.00
_cell.angle_gamma   90.00
#
_symmetry.space_group_name_H-M   'P 1'
#
loop_
_entity.id
_entity.type
_entity.pdbx_description
1 polymer ?
#
loop_
_entity_poly.entity_id
_entity_poly.type
_entity_poly.pdbx_seq_one_letter_code
_entity_poly.pdbx_strand_id
1 'polypeptide(L)'
;MTVKILYLYPDFMSLYGDNGNVRILERRLKDQGFDVEIIKRTITDSTITFDDADFVYMGSGFESNRNLVAKHLAQFKDGLVKAIDDGVPMLFTGNAYDVLGSCIVTPERDEIRCLGIFDFNVLDQLEKRYTGDVVLADPDKNDIYVGFVNRAGVLKGDGALAFEVTKVIGSVPLTKDGVRKNNLLGISLIGPLLLKNPKIAESFVKTICERKGTEYKEISYPHSEKSHDKTKKALLNAEV
;
A
#
# COMPACT_ATOMS: atom_id res chain seq x y z
N MET A 1 -20.52 -4.54 16.04
CA MET A 1 -20.09 -3.24 15.42
C MET A 1 -19.42 -3.56 14.10
N THR A 2 -19.78 -2.87 13.00
CA THR A 2 -19.28 -3.16 11.66
C THR A 2 -18.11 -2.27 11.28
N VAL A 3 -17.06 -2.85 10.70
CA VAL A 3 -15.93 -2.16 10.05
C VAL A 3 -16.11 -2.25 8.55
N LYS A 4 -16.04 -1.12 7.87
CA LYS A 4 -16.19 -1.00 6.42
C LYS A 4 -14.82 -0.85 5.74
N ILE A 5 -14.42 -1.85 4.96
CA ILE A 5 -13.20 -1.81 4.14
C ILE A 5 -13.58 -1.38 2.73
N LEU A 6 -13.14 -0.20 2.31
CA LEU A 6 -13.29 0.28 0.94
C LEU A 6 -12.14 -0.28 0.08
N TYR A 7 -12.44 -1.25 -0.78
CA TYR A 7 -11.49 -1.87 -1.68
C TYR A 7 -11.61 -1.24 -3.08
N LEU A 8 -10.63 -0.42 -3.42
CA LEU A 8 -10.62 0.35 -4.67
C LEU A 8 -10.10 -0.52 -5.83
N TYR A 9 -10.85 -0.58 -6.90
CA TYR A 9 -10.51 -1.18 -8.19
C TYR A 9 -9.96 -2.62 -8.14
N PRO A 10 -10.58 -3.55 -7.40
CA PRO A 10 -10.05 -4.92 -7.28
C PRO A 10 -9.99 -5.69 -8.61
N ASP A 11 -10.78 -5.30 -9.59
CA ASP A 11 -10.82 -5.82 -10.95
C ASP A 11 -9.60 -5.40 -11.80
N PHE A 12 -9.01 -4.23 -11.52
CA PHE A 12 -7.86 -3.66 -12.22
C PHE A 12 -6.57 -3.71 -11.41
N MET A 13 -6.67 -3.63 -10.09
CA MET A 13 -5.57 -3.38 -9.16
C MET A 13 -5.50 -4.46 -8.06
N SER A 14 -5.30 -5.73 -8.46
CA SER A 14 -5.19 -6.86 -7.53
C SER A 14 -4.20 -7.95 -7.98
N LEU A 15 -3.12 -7.55 -8.66
CA LEU A 15 -2.04 -8.47 -9.04
C LEU A 15 -1.25 -8.96 -7.82
N TYR A 16 -0.44 -9.99 -8.03
CA TYR A 16 0.53 -10.51 -7.05
C TYR A 16 -0.07 -10.99 -5.73
N GLY A 17 -1.36 -11.38 -5.74
CA GLY A 17 -2.06 -11.82 -4.55
C GLY A 17 -2.49 -10.70 -3.60
N ASP A 18 -2.56 -9.47 -4.08
CA ASP A 18 -2.83 -8.26 -3.28
C ASP A 18 -4.15 -8.31 -2.52
N ASN A 19 -5.18 -9.04 -3.01
CA ASN A 19 -6.40 -9.26 -2.25
C ASN A 19 -6.15 -9.98 -0.90
N GLY A 20 -5.02 -10.62 -0.74
CA GLY A 20 -4.56 -11.20 0.52
C GLY A 20 -4.43 -10.15 1.64
N ASN A 21 -4.10 -8.88 1.30
CA ASN A 21 -4.06 -7.80 2.29
C ASN A 21 -5.44 -7.56 2.91
N VAL A 22 -6.49 -7.51 2.07
CA VAL A 22 -7.86 -7.34 2.55
C VAL A 22 -8.30 -8.54 3.40
N ARG A 23 -7.99 -9.77 2.96
CA ARG A 23 -8.35 -10.98 3.72
C ARG A 23 -7.66 -11.09 5.07
N ILE A 24 -6.38 -10.73 5.16
CA ILE A 24 -5.65 -10.71 6.42
C ILE A 24 -6.23 -9.67 7.37
N LEU A 25 -6.51 -8.47 6.86
CA LEU A 25 -7.11 -7.41 7.67
C LEU A 25 -8.51 -7.81 8.14
N GLU A 26 -9.36 -8.32 7.25
CA GLU A 26 -10.68 -8.85 7.57
C GLU A 26 -10.61 -9.89 8.69
N ARG A 27 -9.70 -10.87 8.57
CA ARG A 27 -9.53 -11.93 9.58
C ARG A 27 -9.16 -11.33 10.93
N ARG A 28 -8.15 -10.44 10.97
CA ARG A 28 -7.71 -9.83 12.22
C ARG A 28 -8.78 -8.97 12.87
N LEU A 29 -9.58 -8.26 12.09
CA LEU A 29 -10.71 -7.46 12.59
C LEU A 29 -11.82 -8.37 13.15
N LYS A 30 -12.11 -9.49 12.52
CA LYS A 30 -13.04 -10.50 13.05
C LYS A 30 -12.54 -11.09 14.37
N ASP A 31 -11.25 -11.34 14.49
CA ASP A 31 -10.63 -11.80 15.73
C ASP A 31 -10.75 -10.75 16.86
N GLN A 32 -10.82 -9.42 16.53
CA GLN A 32 -11.16 -8.36 17.47
C GLN A 32 -12.64 -8.32 17.87
N GLY A 33 -13.51 -9.04 17.15
CA GLY A 33 -14.96 -9.10 17.39
C GLY A 33 -15.79 -8.15 16.51
N PHE A 34 -15.20 -7.61 15.43
CA PHE A 34 -15.96 -6.82 14.47
C PHE A 34 -16.66 -7.68 13.42
N ASP A 35 -17.84 -7.24 12.97
CA ASP A 35 -18.34 -7.60 11.65
C ASP A 35 -17.58 -6.80 10.59
N VAL A 36 -17.27 -7.40 9.45
CA VAL A 36 -16.50 -6.73 8.40
C VAL A 36 -17.30 -6.73 7.10
N GLU A 37 -17.50 -5.54 6.55
CA GLU A 37 -18.09 -5.32 5.24
C GLU A 37 -17.00 -4.87 4.26
N ILE A 38 -16.86 -5.56 3.13
CA ILE A 38 -15.94 -5.19 2.06
C ILE A 38 -16.72 -4.53 0.93
N ILE A 39 -16.54 -3.22 0.78
CA ILE A 39 -17.19 -2.39 -0.24
C ILE A 39 -16.20 -2.24 -1.40
N LYS A 40 -16.53 -2.84 -2.54
CA LYS A 40 -15.71 -2.72 -3.75
C LYS A 40 -16.14 -1.51 -4.56
N ARG A 41 -15.16 -0.80 -5.15
CA ARG A 41 -15.37 0.26 -6.12
C ARG A 41 -14.59 -0.04 -7.39
N THR A 42 -15.21 0.21 -8.52
CA THR A 42 -14.65 -0.08 -9.84
C THR A 42 -14.56 1.18 -10.70
N ILE A 43 -13.98 1.08 -11.87
CA ILE A 43 -13.86 2.21 -12.81
C ILE A 43 -15.22 2.65 -13.39
N THR A 44 -16.26 1.84 -13.24
CA THR A 44 -17.62 2.15 -13.70
C THR A 44 -18.45 2.88 -12.64
N ASP A 45 -17.96 3.00 -11.41
CA ASP A 45 -18.66 3.73 -10.36
C ASP A 45 -18.56 5.24 -10.60
N SER A 46 -19.68 5.89 -10.87
CA SER A 46 -19.74 7.34 -11.07
C SER A 46 -19.51 8.16 -9.80
N THR A 47 -19.52 7.50 -8.64
CA THR A 47 -19.33 8.14 -7.34
C THR A 47 -18.57 7.21 -6.41
N ILE A 48 -17.50 7.73 -5.81
CA ILE A 48 -16.75 7.07 -4.73
C ILE A 48 -16.74 8.02 -3.53
N THR A 49 -17.30 7.57 -2.40
CA THR A 49 -17.27 8.30 -1.12
C THR A 49 -16.37 7.59 -0.13
N PHE A 50 -15.71 8.35 0.72
CA PHE A 50 -14.78 7.86 1.74
C PHE A 50 -15.29 8.10 3.16
N ASP A 51 -16.41 8.81 3.32
CA ASP A 51 -16.90 9.28 4.63
C ASP A 51 -17.20 8.14 5.62
N ASP A 52 -17.68 7.00 5.11
CA ASP A 52 -18.03 5.84 5.92
C ASP A 52 -16.93 4.76 5.95
N ALA A 53 -15.79 5.01 5.32
CA ALA A 53 -14.72 4.03 5.27
C ALA A 53 -13.94 3.99 6.60
N ASP A 54 -13.77 2.80 7.14
CA ASP A 54 -12.88 2.54 8.28
C ASP A 54 -11.48 2.13 7.85
N PHE A 55 -11.34 1.67 6.61
CA PHE A 55 -10.08 1.37 5.96
C PHE A 55 -10.22 1.49 4.44
N VAL A 56 -9.20 2.05 3.78
CA VAL A 56 -9.15 2.13 2.32
C VAL A 56 -7.96 1.32 1.81
N TYR A 57 -8.19 0.48 0.79
CA TYR A 57 -7.15 -0.32 0.19
C TYR A 57 -7.16 -0.23 -1.34
N MET A 58 -5.97 -0.09 -1.93
CA MET A 58 -5.73 -0.25 -3.35
C MET A 58 -4.45 -1.06 -3.58
N GLY A 59 -4.56 -2.14 -4.35
CA GLY A 59 -3.45 -3.02 -4.70
C GLY A 59 -2.77 -2.64 -6.01
N SER A 60 -1.82 -3.48 -6.45
CA SER A 60 -1.04 -3.29 -7.66
C SER A 60 -1.78 -3.77 -8.92
N GLY A 61 -1.55 -3.11 -10.05
CA GLY A 61 -2.10 -3.49 -11.36
C GLY A 61 -1.06 -3.44 -12.47
N PHE A 62 -1.49 -3.73 -13.71
CA PHE A 62 -0.69 -3.38 -14.88
C PHE A 62 -0.56 -1.86 -14.98
N GLU A 63 0.51 -1.37 -15.58
CA GLU A 63 0.75 0.07 -15.75
C GLU A 63 -0.39 0.77 -16.50
N SER A 64 -0.94 0.12 -17.54
CA SER A 64 -2.11 0.61 -18.28
C SER A 64 -3.36 0.74 -17.39
N ASN A 65 -3.60 -0.25 -16.52
CA ASN A 65 -4.72 -0.24 -15.58
C ASN A 65 -4.53 0.85 -14.52
N ARG A 66 -3.31 0.98 -13.96
CA ARG A 66 -2.95 2.05 -13.03
C ARG A 66 -3.22 3.43 -13.63
N ASN A 67 -2.87 3.62 -14.91
CA ASN A 67 -3.06 4.87 -15.62
C ASN A 67 -4.53 5.22 -15.79
N LEU A 68 -5.40 4.24 -16.08
CA LEU A 68 -6.85 4.41 -16.13
C LEU A 68 -7.41 4.76 -14.75
N VAL A 69 -6.98 4.01 -13.72
CA VAL A 69 -7.41 4.23 -12.34
C VAL A 69 -6.96 5.60 -11.82
N ALA A 70 -5.75 6.06 -12.14
CA ALA A 70 -5.28 7.38 -11.76
C ALA A 70 -6.21 8.49 -12.27
N LYS A 71 -6.62 8.42 -13.55
CA LYS A 71 -7.55 9.38 -14.16
C LYS A 71 -8.94 9.33 -13.52
N HIS A 72 -9.42 8.13 -13.18
CA HIS A 72 -10.73 7.96 -12.55
C HIS A 72 -10.70 8.43 -11.09
N LEU A 73 -9.71 8.00 -10.30
CA LEU A 73 -9.60 8.34 -8.88
C LEU A 73 -9.36 9.84 -8.65
N ALA A 74 -8.71 10.52 -9.60
CA ALA A 74 -8.51 11.98 -9.54
C ALA A 74 -9.82 12.77 -9.44
N GLN A 75 -10.95 12.23 -9.92
CA GLN A 75 -12.27 12.86 -9.82
C GLN A 75 -12.77 12.90 -8.37
N PHE A 76 -12.27 12.03 -7.51
CA PHE A 76 -12.68 11.88 -6.11
C PHE A 76 -11.59 12.34 -5.13
N LYS A 77 -10.61 13.10 -5.64
CA LYS A 77 -9.43 13.55 -4.87
C LYS A 77 -9.82 14.24 -3.56
N ASP A 78 -10.75 15.18 -3.60
CA ASP A 78 -11.08 15.99 -2.44
C ASP A 78 -11.65 15.14 -1.29
N GLY A 79 -12.49 14.15 -1.61
CA GLY A 79 -13.01 13.19 -0.64
C GLY A 79 -11.91 12.30 -0.06
N LEU A 80 -10.96 11.85 -0.89
CA LEU A 80 -9.82 11.05 -0.43
C LEU A 80 -8.90 11.87 0.47
N VAL A 81 -8.57 13.11 0.09
CA VAL A 81 -7.73 14.02 0.90
C VAL A 81 -8.39 14.30 2.24
N LYS A 82 -9.69 14.60 2.24
CA LYS A 82 -10.44 14.77 3.49
C LYS A 82 -10.35 13.53 4.39
N ALA A 83 -10.54 12.33 3.83
CA ALA A 83 -10.45 11.09 4.61
C ALA A 83 -9.03 10.85 5.15
N ILE A 84 -7.97 11.22 4.41
CA ILE A 84 -6.58 11.19 4.92
C ILE A 84 -6.43 12.16 6.09
N ASP A 85 -6.94 13.38 5.97
CA ASP A 85 -6.82 14.41 7.01
C ASP A 85 -7.65 14.04 8.25
N ASP A 86 -8.79 13.36 8.07
CA ASP A 86 -9.61 12.78 9.15
C ASP A 86 -8.96 11.51 9.77
N GLY A 87 -7.78 11.10 9.28
CA GLY A 87 -7.02 9.98 9.81
C GLY A 87 -7.60 8.60 9.49
N VAL A 88 -8.37 8.45 8.42
CA VAL A 88 -8.80 7.12 7.95
C VAL A 88 -7.56 6.31 7.55
N PRO A 89 -7.36 5.10 8.11
CA PRO A 89 -6.21 4.28 7.75
C PRO A 89 -6.34 3.79 6.31
N MET A 90 -5.24 3.91 5.56
CA MET A 90 -5.19 3.59 4.14
C MET A 90 -3.91 2.85 3.76
N LEU A 91 -4.01 1.92 2.82
CA LEU A 91 -2.88 1.18 2.28
C LEU A 91 -2.92 1.16 0.75
N PHE A 92 -1.85 1.64 0.13
CA PHE A 92 -1.60 1.58 -1.31
C PHE A 92 -0.33 0.77 -1.57
N THR A 93 -0.44 -0.40 -2.23
CA THR A 93 0.68 -1.32 -2.45
C THR A 93 1.12 -1.37 -3.91
N GLY A 94 2.41 -1.63 -4.12
CA GLY A 94 2.99 -1.73 -5.45
C GLY A 94 2.83 -0.44 -6.24
N ASN A 95 2.46 -0.52 -7.51
CA ASN A 95 2.27 0.67 -8.34
C ASN A 95 0.97 1.46 -8.03
N ALA A 96 0.12 0.97 -7.12
CA ALA A 96 -1.00 1.76 -6.62
C ALA A 96 -0.55 3.05 -5.93
N TYR A 97 0.58 3.01 -5.23
CA TYR A 97 1.05 4.20 -4.55
C TYR A 97 1.57 5.29 -5.50
N ASP A 98 1.87 4.95 -6.75
CA ASP A 98 2.27 5.91 -7.79
C ASP A 98 1.21 7.02 -7.99
N VAL A 99 -0.08 6.67 -7.84
CA VAL A 99 -1.18 7.63 -8.02
C VAL A 99 -1.25 8.70 -6.94
N LEU A 100 -0.55 8.50 -5.81
CA LEU A 100 -0.47 9.49 -4.72
C LEU A 100 0.48 10.65 -5.06
N GLY A 101 1.37 10.47 -6.04
CA GLY A 101 2.29 11.48 -6.53
C GLY A 101 1.62 12.55 -7.40
N SER A 102 2.41 13.40 -8.03
CA SER A 102 1.94 14.51 -8.86
C SER A 102 1.56 14.07 -10.26
N CYS A 103 2.43 13.32 -10.95
CA CYS A 103 2.13 12.77 -12.27
C CYS A 103 2.90 11.47 -12.57
N ILE A 104 2.38 10.74 -13.56
CA ILE A 104 3.04 9.62 -14.20
C ILE A 104 3.36 10.03 -15.63
N VAL A 105 4.63 9.94 -16.00
CA VAL A 105 5.09 10.17 -17.38
C VAL A 105 5.22 8.82 -18.06
N THR A 106 4.45 8.58 -19.10
CA THR A 106 4.47 7.34 -19.87
C THR A 106 5.74 7.26 -20.74
N PRO A 107 6.07 6.09 -21.27
CA PRO A 107 7.19 5.96 -22.21
C PRO A 107 7.04 6.82 -23.47
N GLU A 108 5.79 7.05 -23.92
CA GLU A 108 5.45 7.92 -25.05
C GLU A 108 5.53 9.42 -24.68
N ARG A 109 5.89 9.73 -23.42
CA ARG A 109 5.98 11.05 -22.83
C ARG A 109 4.65 11.76 -22.60
N ASP A 110 3.56 11.00 -22.54
CA ASP A 110 2.28 11.53 -22.06
C ASP A 110 2.31 11.72 -20.54
N GLU A 111 1.77 12.81 -20.07
CA GLU A 111 1.64 13.10 -18.66
C GLU A 111 0.24 12.74 -18.16
N ILE A 112 0.19 11.84 -17.19
CA ILE A 112 -1.04 11.46 -16.48
C ILE A 112 -1.02 12.13 -15.13
N ARG A 113 -1.89 13.12 -14.96
CA ARG A 113 -2.04 13.83 -13.69
C ARG A 113 -2.60 12.86 -12.64
N CYS A 114 -1.91 12.80 -11.50
CA CYS A 114 -2.26 12.00 -10.34
C CYS A 114 -2.85 12.86 -9.21
N LEU A 115 -2.93 12.32 -8.01
CA LEU A 115 -3.58 12.99 -6.88
C LEU A 115 -2.75 14.17 -6.32
N GLY A 116 -1.42 14.17 -6.49
CA GLY A 116 -0.57 15.23 -5.98
C GLY A 116 -0.65 15.42 -4.46
N ILE A 117 -0.76 14.30 -3.74
CA ILE A 117 -0.75 14.28 -2.27
C ILE A 117 0.69 14.37 -1.77
N PHE A 118 1.61 13.79 -2.54
CA PHE A 118 3.05 13.83 -2.30
C PHE A 118 3.79 14.39 -3.51
N ASP A 119 4.90 15.07 -3.24
CA ASP A 119 5.73 15.70 -4.27
C ASP A 119 6.74 14.73 -4.88
N PHE A 120 6.22 13.82 -5.69
CA PHE A 120 7.03 12.97 -6.56
C PHE A 120 6.32 12.71 -7.89
N ASN A 121 7.09 12.40 -8.91
CA ASN A 121 6.63 11.93 -10.21
C ASN A 121 7.09 10.50 -10.46
N VAL A 122 6.42 9.81 -11.36
CA VAL A 122 6.81 8.47 -11.80
C VAL A 122 7.16 8.51 -13.28
N LEU A 123 8.35 8.02 -13.65
CA LEU A 123 8.75 7.87 -15.03
C LEU A 123 8.68 6.39 -15.40
N ASP A 124 7.70 6.01 -16.21
CA ASP A 124 7.59 4.66 -16.75
C ASP A 124 8.65 4.40 -17.82
N GLN A 125 9.17 3.17 -17.86
CA GLN A 125 10.15 2.71 -18.83
C GLN A 125 9.62 1.49 -19.59
N LEU A 126 9.80 1.47 -20.92
CA LEU A 126 9.38 0.34 -21.74
C LEU A 126 10.29 -0.88 -21.58
N GLU A 127 11.60 -0.64 -21.59
CA GLU A 127 12.59 -1.70 -21.78
C GLU A 127 13.11 -2.28 -20.47
N LYS A 128 12.83 -1.65 -19.34
CA LYS A 128 13.41 -2.05 -18.07
C LYS A 128 12.35 -2.21 -16.99
N ARG A 129 12.31 -3.40 -16.44
CA ARG A 129 11.49 -3.71 -15.27
C ARG A 129 12.38 -3.99 -14.08
N TYR A 130 12.11 -3.33 -12.98
CA TYR A 130 12.83 -3.51 -11.73
C TYR A 130 12.11 -4.55 -10.89
N THR A 131 12.81 -5.63 -10.57
CA THR A 131 12.29 -6.73 -9.77
C THR A 131 13.29 -7.15 -8.72
N GLY A 132 12.81 -7.54 -7.56
CA GLY A 132 13.67 -8.06 -6.51
C GLY A 132 13.01 -8.13 -5.15
N ASP A 133 13.58 -8.94 -4.29
CA ASP A 133 13.26 -8.91 -2.86
C ASP A 133 13.94 -7.70 -2.23
N VAL A 134 13.18 -7.03 -1.37
CA VAL A 134 13.61 -5.78 -0.73
C VAL A 134 13.36 -5.85 0.77
N VAL A 135 14.34 -5.38 1.53
CA VAL A 135 14.25 -5.17 2.97
C VAL A 135 14.27 -3.68 3.24
N LEU A 136 13.25 -3.19 3.94
CA LEU A 136 13.10 -1.79 4.33
C LEU A 136 13.25 -1.64 5.83
N ALA A 137 13.95 -0.59 6.26
CA ALA A 137 13.93 -0.12 7.64
C ALA A 137 12.92 1.03 7.79
N ASP A 138 12.10 0.96 8.82
CA ASP A 138 11.24 2.05 9.28
C ASP A 138 11.95 2.78 10.44
N PRO A 139 12.57 3.94 10.18
CA PRO A 139 13.32 4.65 11.21
C PRO A 139 12.44 5.17 12.35
N ASP A 140 11.16 5.48 12.07
CA ASP A 140 10.24 6.02 13.06
C ASP A 140 9.77 4.96 14.06
N LYS A 141 9.65 3.71 13.61
CA LYS A 141 9.14 2.59 14.42
C LYS A 141 10.21 1.60 14.85
N ASN A 142 11.44 1.77 14.35
CA ASN A 142 12.54 0.79 14.51
C ASN A 142 12.14 -0.63 14.09
N ASP A 143 11.38 -0.73 13.00
CA ASP A 143 10.88 -1.98 12.43
C ASP A 143 11.52 -2.27 11.07
N ILE A 144 11.52 -3.54 10.70
CA ILE A 144 12.00 -4.02 9.40
C ILE A 144 10.82 -4.62 8.64
N TYR A 145 10.68 -4.21 7.37
CA TYR A 145 9.67 -4.74 6.46
C TYR A 145 10.33 -5.49 5.31
N VAL A 146 9.68 -6.57 4.88
CA VAL A 146 10.17 -7.42 3.78
C VAL A 146 9.09 -7.56 2.72
N GLY A 147 9.50 -7.61 1.46
CA GLY A 147 8.58 -7.81 0.36
C GLY A 147 9.29 -7.91 -0.97
N PHE A 148 8.51 -7.99 -2.02
CA PHE A 148 8.99 -8.03 -3.39
C PHE A 148 8.59 -6.75 -4.11
N VAL A 149 9.45 -6.23 -4.96
CA VAL A 149 9.17 -5.09 -5.84
C VAL A 149 9.10 -5.60 -7.27
N ASN A 150 8.09 -5.16 -8.01
CA ASN A 150 7.98 -5.42 -9.45
C ASN A 150 7.33 -4.20 -10.11
N ARG A 151 8.14 -3.34 -10.71
CA ARG A 151 7.68 -2.09 -11.30
C ARG A 151 8.48 -1.68 -12.53
N ALA A 152 7.85 -0.99 -13.46
CA ALA A 152 8.49 -0.36 -14.61
C ALA A 152 8.87 1.11 -14.31
N GLY A 153 8.11 1.79 -13.45
CA GLY A 153 8.30 3.19 -13.12
C GLY A 153 9.45 3.46 -12.14
N VAL A 154 10.14 4.57 -12.35
CA VAL A 154 11.13 5.14 -11.43
C VAL A 154 10.55 6.38 -10.78
N LEU A 155 10.64 6.47 -9.46
CA LEU A 155 10.25 7.66 -8.71
C LEU A 155 11.26 8.77 -8.95
N LYS A 156 10.78 9.98 -9.14
CA LYS A 156 11.55 11.22 -9.26
C LYS A 156 10.95 12.30 -8.37
N GLY A 157 11.77 12.90 -7.56
CA GLY A 157 11.39 13.94 -6.59
C GLY A 157 11.93 13.61 -5.21
N ASP A 158 11.93 14.63 -4.36
CA ASP A 158 12.42 14.54 -2.97
C ASP A 158 11.27 14.28 -1.99
N GLY A 159 10.12 13.83 -2.49
CA GLY A 159 8.98 13.48 -1.64
C GLY A 159 9.47 12.68 -0.43
N ALA A 160 9.07 13.08 0.78
CA ALA A 160 9.54 12.50 2.03
C ALA A 160 9.28 11.00 2.06
N LEU A 161 10.22 10.22 1.51
CA LEU A 161 10.15 8.77 1.49
C LEU A 161 10.38 8.26 2.92
N ALA A 162 9.49 7.40 3.38
CA ALA A 162 9.36 7.04 4.79
C ALA A 162 10.33 5.94 5.23
N PHE A 163 10.82 5.12 4.29
CA PHE A 163 11.59 3.92 4.60
C PHE A 163 12.95 3.93 3.91
N GLU A 164 13.97 3.43 4.62
CA GLU A 164 15.29 3.22 4.04
C GLU A 164 15.41 1.80 3.47
N VAL A 165 15.95 1.67 2.27
CA VAL A 165 16.24 0.38 1.66
C VAL A 165 17.57 -0.14 2.22
N THR A 166 17.50 -1.19 3.02
CA THR A 166 18.70 -1.78 3.68
C THR A 166 19.28 -2.94 2.90
N LYS A 167 18.47 -3.62 2.08
CA LYS A 167 18.91 -4.73 1.22
C LYS A 167 18.04 -4.85 -0.01
N VAL A 168 18.67 -5.16 -1.14
CA VAL A 168 18.03 -5.52 -2.40
C VAL A 168 18.66 -6.81 -2.91
N ILE A 169 17.82 -7.76 -3.33
CA ILE A 169 18.23 -8.96 -4.07
C ILE A 169 17.52 -8.92 -5.40
N GLY A 170 18.19 -8.40 -6.43
CA GLY A 170 17.60 -8.18 -7.76
C GLY A 170 18.05 -6.87 -8.40
N SER A 171 17.19 -6.28 -9.24
CA SER A 171 17.51 -5.11 -10.06
C SER A 171 16.89 -3.79 -9.58
N VAL A 172 16.36 -3.73 -8.36
CA VAL A 172 15.64 -2.55 -7.83
C VAL A 172 16.63 -1.44 -7.43
N PRO A 173 16.59 -0.25 -8.08
CA PRO A 173 17.55 0.82 -7.84
C PRO A 173 17.05 1.82 -6.79
N LEU A 174 16.43 1.34 -5.72
CA LEU A 174 15.88 2.19 -4.67
C LEU A 174 16.85 2.27 -3.48
N THR A 175 17.05 3.47 -2.95
CA THR A 175 17.71 3.73 -1.66
C THR A 175 16.70 4.06 -0.57
N LYS A 176 15.53 4.55 -0.97
CA LYS A 176 14.38 4.83 -0.11
C LYS A 176 13.09 4.40 -0.81
N ASP A 177 12.06 4.14 -0.03
CA ASP A 177 10.74 3.73 -0.53
C ASP A 177 9.61 4.22 0.36
N GLY A 178 8.41 4.23 -0.21
CA GLY A 178 7.16 4.47 0.47
C GLY A 178 6.94 5.89 0.97
N VAL A 179 5.70 6.19 1.24
CA VAL A 179 5.24 7.48 1.77
C VAL A 179 4.28 7.25 2.93
N ARG A 180 4.27 8.19 3.87
CA ARG A 180 3.36 8.16 5.02
C ARG A 180 2.79 9.56 5.27
N LYS A 181 1.48 9.62 5.47
CA LYS A 181 0.79 10.84 5.92
C LYS A 181 -0.38 10.45 6.81
N ASN A 182 -0.40 10.89 8.07
CA ASN A 182 -1.36 10.43 9.08
C ASN A 182 -1.37 8.88 9.15
N ASN A 183 -2.51 8.25 8.85
CA ASN A 183 -2.65 6.79 8.82
C ASN A 183 -2.60 6.20 7.41
N LEU A 184 -2.22 6.99 6.39
CA LEU A 184 -1.99 6.50 5.05
C LEU A 184 -0.57 5.95 4.92
N LEU A 185 -0.44 4.76 4.34
CA LEU A 185 0.79 4.13 3.91
C LEU A 185 0.73 3.82 2.42
N GLY A 186 1.64 4.39 1.63
CA GLY A 186 1.92 4.00 0.25
C GLY A 186 3.30 3.35 0.17
N ILE A 187 3.42 2.18 -0.47
CA ILE A 187 4.68 1.42 -0.48
C ILE A 187 4.78 0.54 -1.73
N SER A 188 5.99 0.44 -2.32
CA SER A 188 6.18 -0.37 -3.53
C SER A 188 6.18 -1.88 -3.29
N LEU A 189 6.26 -2.34 -2.05
CA LEU A 189 6.24 -3.76 -1.71
C LEU A 189 4.91 -4.42 -2.06
N ILE A 190 4.99 -5.59 -2.71
CA ILE A 190 3.87 -6.42 -3.14
C ILE A 190 3.94 -7.84 -2.56
N GLY A 191 2.89 -8.64 -2.82
CA GLY A 191 2.76 -10.05 -2.47
C GLY A 191 2.51 -10.28 -0.99
N PRO A 192 1.32 -10.42 -0.56
CA PRO A 192 0.48 -9.61 0.36
C PRO A 192 1.32 -9.01 1.49
N LEU A 193 1.47 -7.68 1.47
CA LEU A 193 2.30 -6.93 2.42
C LEU A 193 1.96 -7.25 3.88
N LEU A 194 0.66 -7.26 4.21
CA LEU A 194 0.18 -7.45 5.58
C LEU A 194 0.42 -8.88 6.11
N LEU A 195 0.50 -9.87 5.22
CA LEU A 195 0.85 -11.23 5.60
C LEU A 195 2.35 -11.34 5.91
N LYS A 196 3.18 -10.73 5.07
CA LYS A 196 4.64 -10.75 5.23
C LYS A 196 5.11 -9.88 6.39
N ASN A 197 4.35 -8.84 6.75
CA ASN A 197 4.73 -7.86 7.77
C ASN A 197 3.62 -7.71 8.82
N PRO A 198 3.54 -8.65 9.78
CA PRO A 198 2.45 -8.72 10.75
C PRO A 198 2.30 -7.45 11.60
N LYS A 199 3.37 -6.71 11.87
CA LYS A 199 3.33 -5.45 12.61
C LYS A 199 2.61 -4.32 11.87
N ILE A 200 2.70 -4.27 10.53
CA ILE A 200 1.91 -3.31 9.74
C ILE A 200 0.42 -3.64 9.87
N ALA A 201 0.05 -4.93 9.75
CA ALA A 201 -1.33 -5.35 9.91
C ALA A 201 -1.87 -5.03 11.32
N GLU A 202 -1.06 -5.28 12.35
CA GLU A 202 -1.39 -4.95 13.75
C GLU A 202 -1.60 -3.44 13.92
N SER A 203 -0.71 -2.61 13.39
CA SER A 203 -0.82 -1.14 13.46
C SER A 203 -2.15 -0.66 12.87
N PHE A 204 -2.57 -1.17 11.71
CA PHE A 204 -3.86 -0.81 11.12
C PHE A 204 -5.05 -1.28 11.98
N VAL A 205 -4.99 -2.50 12.52
CA VAL A 205 -6.07 -3.00 13.40
C VAL A 205 -6.18 -2.15 14.66
N LYS A 206 -5.07 -1.78 15.30
CA LYS A 206 -5.05 -0.86 16.45
C LYS A 206 -5.71 0.47 16.13
N THR A 207 -5.30 1.10 15.02
CA THR A 207 -5.88 2.36 14.58
C THR A 207 -7.39 2.25 14.32
N ILE A 208 -7.86 1.15 13.74
CA ILE A 208 -9.29 0.94 13.52
C ILE A 208 -10.02 0.75 14.85
N CYS A 209 -9.48 -0.02 15.80
CA CYS A 209 -10.06 -0.16 17.14
C CYS A 209 -10.20 1.21 17.84
N GLU A 210 -9.14 2.01 17.84
CA GLU A 210 -9.13 3.37 18.42
C GLU A 210 -10.20 4.25 17.78
N ARG A 211 -10.29 4.28 16.45
CA ARG A 211 -11.31 5.06 15.73
C ARG A 211 -12.73 4.58 15.97
N LYS A 212 -12.92 3.29 16.26
CA LYS A 212 -14.22 2.70 16.66
C LYS A 212 -14.51 2.85 18.15
N GLY A 213 -13.60 3.43 18.94
CA GLY A 213 -13.76 3.58 20.39
C GLY A 213 -13.77 2.24 21.13
N THR A 214 -13.06 1.24 20.61
CA THR A 214 -12.94 -0.09 21.23
C THR A 214 -11.50 -0.35 21.66
N GLU A 215 -11.36 -1.09 22.75
CA GLU A 215 -10.04 -1.54 23.21
C GLU A 215 -9.48 -2.61 22.26
N TYR A 216 -8.22 -2.45 21.86
CA TYR A 216 -7.50 -3.46 21.08
C TYR A 216 -7.16 -4.67 21.96
N LYS A 217 -7.54 -5.87 21.51
CA LYS A 217 -7.17 -7.13 22.15
C LYS A 217 -5.85 -7.63 21.55
N GLU A 218 -4.87 -7.86 22.40
CA GLU A 218 -3.61 -8.47 21.98
C GLU A 218 -3.84 -9.94 21.60
N ILE A 219 -3.70 -10.25 20.30
CA ILE A 219 -3.87 -11.58 19.73
C ILE A 219 -2.59 -11.96 19.02
N SER A 220 -1.97 -13.06 19.46
CA SER A 220 -0.74 -13.58 18.86
C SER A 220 -1.03 -14.32 17.55
N TYR A 221 -0.18 -14.08 16.55
CA TYR A 221 -0.16 -14.77 15.26
C TYR A 221 1.20 -15.43 15.02
N PRO A 222 1.61 -16.43 15.81
CA PRO A 222 2.98 -16.94 15.88
C PRO A 222 3.49 -17.50 14.55
N HIS A 223 2.61 -18.03 13.70
CA HIS A 223 3.02 -18.49 12.37
C HIS A 223 3.41 -17.34 11.44
N SER A 224 2.69 -16.23 11.50
CA SER A 224 2.96 -15.02 10.73
C SER A 224 4.27 -14.37 11.17
N GLU A 225 4.46 -14.22 12.48
CA GLU A 225 5.67 -13.66 13.08
C GLU A 225 6.90 -14.51 12.75
N LYS A 226 6.81 -15.82 12.95
CA LYS A 226 7.90 -16.76 12.60
C LYS A 226 8.23 -16.77 11.11
N SER A 227 7.21 -16.63 10.25
CA SER A 227 7.40 -16.53 8.79
C SER A 227 8.14 -15.24 8.41
N HIS A 228 7.72 -14.11 9.00
CA HIS A 228 8.41 -12.83 8.82
C HIS A 228 9.87 -12.90 9.24
N ASP A 229 10.16 -13.40 10.44
CA ASP A 229 11.53 -13.50 10.98
C ASP A 229 12.42 -14.40 10.13
N LYS A 230 11.89 -15.53 9.65
CA LYS A 230 12.63 -16.42 8.74
C LYS A 230 12.96 -15.71 7.42
N THR A 231 11.96 -15.04 6.82
CA THR A 231 12.14 -14.32 5.56
C THR A 231 13.16 -13.18 5.74
N LYS A 232 12.99 -12.37 6.77
CA LYS A 232 13.92 -11.28 7.11
C LYS A 232 15.35 -11.80 7.25
N LYS A 233 15.55 -12.87 8.04
CA LYS A 233 16.87 -13.47 8.24
C LYS A 233 17.48 -14.01 6.94
N ALA A 234 16.67 -14.67 6.13
CA ALA A 234 17.13 -15.21 4.84
C ALA A 234 17.57 -14.10 3.89
N LEU A 235 16.76 -13.01 3.76
CA LEU A 235 17.08 -11.89 2.88
C LEU A 235 18.32 -11.11 3.36
N LEU A 236 18.45 -10.85 4.66
CA LEU A 236 19.59 -10.12 5.20
C LEU A 236 20.92 -10.89 5.02
N ASN A 237 20.89 -12.22 5.07
CA ASN A 237 22.05 -13.09 4.94
C ASN A 237 22.35 -13.52 3.48
N ALA A 238 21.46 -13.21 2.52
CA ALA A 238 21.70 -13.55 1.13
C ALA A 238 22.90 -12.78 0.56
N GLU A 239 23.75 -13.47 -0.18
CA GLU A 239 24.80 -12.84 -1.00
C GLU A 239 24.15 -12.11 -2.19
N VAL A 240 24.69 -10.96 -2.58
CA VAL A 240 24.18 -10.11 -3.69
C VAL A 240 25.08 -10.28 -4.90
#